data_04d6d01e949c30c73ff2dfba390f7a80
#
_entry.id   04d6d01e949c30c73ff2dfba390f7a80
#
_cell.length_a   1.000
_cell.length_b   1.000
_cell.length_c   1.000
_cell.angle_alpha   90.00
_cell.angle_beta   90.00
_cell.angle_gamma   90.00
#
_symmetry.space_group_name_H-M   'P 1'
#
loop_
_entity.id
_entity.type
_entity.pdbx_description
1 polymer ?
#
loop_
_entity_poly.entity_id
_entity_poly.type
_entity_poly.pdbx_seq_one_letter_code
_entity_poly.pdbx_strand_id
1 'polypeptide(L)'
;MKDQIILYNGPNSPFGRKTKITSLVQEISLEEKIINVYESDFLDKHNPLRKIPTLVINDLTITDSDNICLYLDSISKKETLFPKKSYWKIMSMTSIANGLMESVLERRMESIRPDNEKSKNFINKQEIRIIRTIKWLENNWNNY
;
A
#
# COMPACT_ATOMS: atom_id res chain seq x y z
N MET A 1 16.26 12.90 -21.22
CA MET A 1 16.40 11.55 -20.61
C MET A 1 15.05 11.23 -19.96
N LYS A 2 14.55 9.99 -20.07
CA LYS A 2 13.36 9.59 -19.30
C LYS A 2 13.75 9.56 -17.82
N ASP A 3 12.94 10.17 -16.96
CA ASP A 3 13.16 10.08 -15.51
C ASP A 3 13.15 8.62 -15.07
N GLN A 4 14.14 8.23 -14.28
CA GLN A 4 14.18 6.90 -13.69
C GLN A 4 13.24 6.90 -12.47
N ILE A 5 12.23 6.05 -12.53
CA ILE A 5 11.27 5.87 -11.45
C ILE A 5 11.59 4.57 -10.74
N ILE A 6 11.97 4.64 -9.46
CA ILE A 6 12.35 3.47 -8.64
C ILE A 6 11.30 3.27 -7.56
N LEU A 7 10.73 2.07 -7.49
CA LEU A 7 9.83 1.65 -6.42
C LEU A 7 10.55 0.68 -5.48
N TYR A 8 10.91 1.14 -4.29
CA TYR A 8 11.35 0.24 -3.21
C TYR A 8 10.16 -0.48 -2.62
N ASN A 9 10.19 -1.79 -2.65
CA ASN A 9 9.06 -2.65 -2.29
C ASN A 9 9.53 -3.89 -1.53
N GLY A 10 8.59 -4.68 -1.03
CA GLY A 10 8.84 -5.98 -0.40
C GLY A 10 7.94 -7.07 -1.01
N PRO A 11 8.39 -8.32 -0.99
CA PRO A 11 7.73 -9.42 -1.73
C PRO A 11 6.30 -9.70 -1.25
N ASN A 12 6.04 -9.42 0.02
CA ASN A 12 4.75 -9.71 0.68
C ASN A 12 3.96 -8.46 1.07
N SER A 13 4.41 -7.26 0.68
CA SER A 13 3.73 -6.03 1.04
C SER A 13 2.43 -5.85 0.24
N PRO A 14 1.26 -5.82 0.88
CA PRO A 14 0.01 -5.53 0.18
C PRO A 14 -0.03 -4.09 -0.34
N PHE A 15 0.56 -3.14 0.39
CA PHE A 15 0.68 -1.74 -0.03
C PHE A 15 1.60 -1.57 -1.23
N GLY A 16 2.74 -2.28 -1.25
CA GLY A 16 3.62 -2.31 -2.40
C GLY A 16 2.96 -2.95 -3.63
N ARG A 17 2.17 -3.99 -3.43
CA ARG A 17 1.38 -4.62 -4.49
C ARG A 17 0.35 -3.64 -5.08
N LYS A 18 -0.33 -2.86 -4.24
CA LYS A 18 -1.26 -1.81 -4.68
C LYS A 18 -0.57 -0.82 -5.62
N THR A 19 0.59 -0.28 -5.23
CA THR A 19 1.33 0.68 -6.06
C THR A 19 1.83 0.05 -7.36
N LYS A 20 2.28 -1.20 -7.32
CA LYS A 20 2.68 -1.94 -8.52
C LYS A 20 1.52 -2.14 -9.50
N ILE A 21 0.35 -2.54 -9.00
CA ILE A 21 -0.85 -2.69 -9.82
C ILE A 21 -1.23 -1.34 -10.45
N THR A 22 -1.21 -0.25 -9.68
CA THR A 22 -1.46 1.09 -10.19
C THR A 22 -0.50 1.45 -11.34
N SER A 23 0.80 1.18 -11.19
CA SER A 23 1.76 1.44 -12.26
C SER A 23 1.46 0.66 -13.54
N LEU A 24 1.02 -0.60 -13.41
CA LEU A 24 0.66 -1.43 -14.55
C LEU A 24 -0.63 -0.94 -15.25
N VAL A 25 -1.66 -0.62 -14.48
CA VAL A 25 -2.94 -0.11 -15.02
C VAL A 25 -2.73 1.24 -15.72
N GLN A 26 -1.90 2.09 -15.15
CA GLN A 26 -1.58 3.41 -15.69
C GLN A 26 -0.44 3.40 -16.74
N GLU A 27 0.07 2.22 -17.10
CA GLU A 27 1.15 2.02 -18.08
C GLU A 27 2.41 2.86 -17.77
N ILE A 28 2.72 3.03 -16.48
CA ILE A 28 3.92 3.71 -16.01
C ILE A 28 5.05 2.68 -15.84
N SER A 29 6.11 2.86 -16.62
CA SER A 29 7.32 2.05 -16.48
C SER A 29 8.11 2.51 -15.25
N LEU A 30 8.38 1.59 -14.34
CA LEU A 30 9.20 1.80 -13.16
C LEU A 30 10.13 0.62 -12.90
N GLU A 31 11.25 0.87 -12.24
CA GLU A 31 12.15 -0.15 -11.72
C GLU A 31 11.71 -0.54 -10.31
N GLU A 32 11.25 -1.78 -10.13
CA GLU A 32 10.93 -2.30 -8.81
C GLU A 32 12.17 -2.92 -8.16
N LYS A 33 12.53 -2.42 -6.97
CA LYS A 33 13.60 -2.96 -6.13
C LYS A 33 13.02 -3.61 -4.89
N ILE A 34 13.12 -4.93 -4.82
CA ILE A 34 12.71 -5.69 -3.65
C ILE A 34 13.78 -5.57 -2.58
N ILE A 35 13.40 -5.07 -1.41
CA ILE A 35 14.31 -4.83 -0.29
C ILE A 35 13.79 -5.45 1.01
N ASN A 36 14.72 -5.71 1.93
CA ASN A 36 14.40 -5.99 3.32
C ASN A 36 14.58 -4.68 4.13
N VAL A 37 13.49 -4.11 4.62
CA VAL A 37 13.51 -2.82 5.33
C VAL A 37 14.37 -2.84 6.60
N TYR A 38 14.57 -4.01 7.22
CA TYR A 38 15.38 -4.16 8.42
C TYR A 38 16.88 -4.13 8.14
N GLU A 39 17.30 -4.31 6.88
CA GLU A 39 18.69 -4.38 6.43
C GLU A 39 19.03 -3.27 5.43
N SER A 40 18.14 -2.28 5.27
CA SER A 40 18.23 -1.27 4.22
C SER A 40 18.42 0.14 4.78
N ASP A 41 19.55 0.38 5.45
CA ASP A 41 19.86 1.69 6.06
C ASP A 41 19.86 2.85 5.06
N PHE A 42 20.15 2.56 3.78
CA PHE A 42 20.08 3.55 2.72
C PHE A 42 18.68 4.15 2.55
N LEU A 43 17.64 3.43 3.00
CA LEU A 43 16.26 3.91 2.90
C LEU A 43 15.99 5.12 3.81
N ASP A 44 16.76 5.31 4.88
CA ASP A 44 16.57 6.39 5.85
C ASP A 44 16.60 7.78 5.20
N LYS A 45 17.45 7.96 4.18
CA LYS A 45 17.52 9.23 3.43
C LYS A 45 16.28 9.49 2.56
N HIS A 46 15.51 8.46 2.24
CA HIS A 46 14.29 8.53 1.43
C HIS A 46 13.03 8.44 2.29
N ASN A 47 13.04 7.55 3.29
CA ASN A 47 11.90 7.33 4.16
C ASN A 47 12.39 6.96 5.57
N PRO A 48 12.46 7.91 6.50
CA PRO A 48 12.94 7.66 7.86
C PRO A 48 12.06 6.70 8.66
N LEU A 49 10.83 6.42 8.20
CA LEU A 49 9.97 5.39 8.80
C LEU A 49 10.38 3.98 8.40
N ARG A 50 11.31 3.81 7.45
CA ARG A 50 11.70 2.53 6.84
C ARG A 50 10.51 1.71 6.39
N LYS A 51 9.48 2.36 5.84
CA LYS A 51 8.29 1.69 5.31
C LYS A 51 8.35 1.58 3.79
N ILE A 52 7.76 0.51 3.31
CA ILE A 52 7.53 0.24 1.89
C ILE A 52 6.02 0.23 1.62
N PRO A 53 5.59 0.68 0.43
CA PRO A 53 6.38 1.17 -0.69
C PRO A 53 6.97 2.57 -0.45
N THR A 54 8.11 2.84 -1.09
CA THR A 54 8.71 4.17 -1.22
C THR A 54 9.08 4.37 -2.68
N LEU A 55 8.62 5.45 -3.30
CA LEU A 55 8.89 5.79 -4.70
C LEU A 55 9.93 6.91 -4.75
N VAL A 56 10.93 6.74 -5.61
CA VAL A 56 12.00 7.74 -5.83
C VAL A 56 12.07 8.08 -7.32
N ILE A 57 12.01 9.36 -7.63
CA ILE A 57 12.12 9.90 -8.98
C ILE A 57 13.11 11.06 -8.94
N ASN A 58 14.33 10.86 -9.47
CA ASN A 58 15.40 11.84 -9.35
C ASN A 58 15.59 12.27 -7.87
N ASP A 59 15.38 13.55 -7.54
CA ASP A 59 15.48 14.10 -6.19
C ASP A 59 14.15 14.05 -5.41
N LEU A 60 13.05 13.64 -6.05
CA LEU A 60 11.75 13.53 -5.41
C LEU A 60 11.58 12.15 -4.76
N THR A 61 11.21 12.14 -3.50
CA THR A 61 10.75 10.93 -2.81
C THR A 61 9.28 11.05 -2.42
N ILE A 62 8.50 10.02 -2.73
CA ILE A 62 7.09 9.92 -2.36
C ILE A 62 6.92 8.71 -1.45
N THR A 63 6.39 8.96 -0.28
CA THR A 63 6.04 7.94 0.73
C THR A 63 4.54 7.84 0.87
N ASP A 64 4.09 6.74 1.45
CA ASP A 64 2.71 6.30 1.54
C ASP A 64 2.13 5.82 0.20
N SER A 65 1.45 4.67 0.28
CA SER A 65 0.97 3.99 -0.93
C SER A 65 -0.15 4.73 -1.66
N ASP A 66 -0.97 5.52 -0.97
CA ASP A 66 -2.02 6.33 -1.59
C ASP A 66 -1.42 7.50 -2.34
N ASN A 67 -0.45 8.19 -1.72
CA ASN A 67 0.28 9.27 -2.37
C ASN A 67 1.02 8.78 -3.62
N ILE A 68 1.63 7.60 -3.54
CA ILE A 68 2.30 6.99 -4.70
C ILE A 68 1.29 6.69 -5.81
N CYS A 69 0.13 6.10 -5.49
CA CYS A 69 -0.92 5.82 -6.48
C CYS A 69 -1.44 7.10 -7.13
N LEU A 70 -1.71 8.16 -6.34
CA LEU A 70 -2.13 9.47 -6.85
C LEU A 70 -1.07 10.08 -7.77
N TYR A 71 0.21 10.00 -7.40
CA TYR A 71 1.30 10.49 -8.23
C TYR A 71 1.38 9.74 -9.56
N LEU A 72 1.39 8.40 -9.52
CA LEU A 72 1.44 7.58 -10.73
C LEU A 72 0.25 7.87 -11.66
N ASP A 73 -0.94 8.05 -11.10
CA ASP A 73 -2.12 8.46 -11.83
C ASP A 73 -1.94 9.84 -12.49
N SER A 74 -1.37 10.80 -11.75
CA SER A 74 -1.20 12.18 -12.23
C SER A 74 -0.24 12.34 -13.40
N ILE A 75 0.73 11.43 -13.54
CA ILE A 75 1.71 11.44 -14.65
C ILE A 75 1.32 10.52 -15.80
N SER A 76 0.24 9.77 -15.65
CA SER A 76 -0.28 8.87 -16.68
C SER A 76 -0.95 9.63 -17.83
N LYS A 77 -0.95 8.99 -19.01
CA LYS A 77 -1.76 9.43 -20.16
C LYS A 77 -3.10 8.67 -20.26
N LYS A 78 -3.34 7.74 -19.33
CA LYS A 78 -4.58 6.97 -19.25
C LYS A 78 -5.68 7.77 -18.56
N GLU A 79 -6.91 7.25 -18.64
CA GLU A 79 -8.00 7.78 -17.84
C GLU A 79 -7.64 7.69 -16.34
N THR A 80 -7.96 8.75 -15.62
CA THR A 80 -7.65 8.83 -14.19
C THR A 80 -8.43 7.79 -13.38
N LEU A 81 -7.75 7.14 -12.45
CA LEU A 81 -8.37 6.27 -11.44
C LEU A 81 -9.09 7.07 -10.34
N PHE A 82 -8.87 8.39 -10.29
CA PHE A 82 -9.41 9.29 -9.26
C PHE A 82 -10.24 10.42 -9.87
N PRO A 83 -11.31 10.12 -10.66
CA PRO A 83 -12.12 11.14 -11.29
C PRO A 83 -12.78 12.06 -10.26
N LYS A 84 -12.75 13.38 -10.50
CA LYS A 84 -13.24 14.41 -9.56
C LYS A 84 -14.66 14.15 -9.05
N LYS A 85 -15.55 13.65 -9.94
CA LYS A 85 -16.95 13.39 -9.61
C LYS A 85 -17.13 12.34 -8.52
N SER A 86 -16.26 11.33 -8.44
CA SER A 86 -16.31 10.21 -7.49
C SER A 86 -15.13 10.18 -6.53
N TYR A 87 -14.31 11.23 -6.52
CA TYR A 87 -13.05 11.26 -5.75
C TYR A 87 -13.23 10.83 -4.29
N TRP A 88 -14.18 11.42 -3.58
CA TRP A 88 -14.39 11.11 -2.17
C TRP A 88 -14.96 9.71 -1.91
N LYS A 89 -15.73 9.17 -2.86
CA LYS A 89 -16.17 7.78 -2.83
C LYS A 89 -14.97 6.84 -2.94
N ILE A 90 -14.10 7.07 -3.93
CA ILE A 90 -12.90 6.28 -4.18
C ILE A 90 -11.96 6.35 -2.98
N MET A 91 -11.68 7.55 -2.46
CA MET A 91 -10.80 7.71 -1.29
C MET A 91 -11.36 7.03 -0.03
N SER A 92 -12.68 7.08 0.19
CA SER A 92 -13.33 6.36 1.28
C SER A 92 -13.18 4.85 1.14
N MET A 93 -13.39 4.30 -0.05
CA MET A 93 -13.21 2.87 -0.32
C MET A 93 -11.73 2.47 -0.16
N THR A 94 -10.81 3.29 -0.66
CA THR A 94 -9.36 3.10 -0.50
C THR A 94 -8.97 3.05 0.97
N SER A 95 -9.53 3.93 1.81
CA SER A 95 -9.30 3.94 3.25
C SER A 95 -9.78 2.64 3.92
N ILE A 96 -10.96 2.14 3.54
CA ILE A 96 -11.47 0.85 4.04
C ILE A 96 -10.56 -0.30 3.63
N ALA A 97 -10.13 -0.33 2.36
CA ALA A 97 -9.21 -1.34 1.86
C ALA A 97 -7.83 -1.28 2.55
N ASN A 98 -7.31 -0.08 2.80
CA ASN A 98 -6.07 0.11 3.57
C ASN A 98 -6.22 -0.43 5.01
N GLY A 99 -7.30 -0.10 5.70
CA GLY A 99 -7.57 -0.61 7.05
C GLY A 99 -7.71 -2.15 7.09
N LEU A 100 -8.22 -2.77 6.03
CA LEU A 100 -8.22 -4.22 5.87
C LEU A 100 -6.79 -4.76 5.74
N MET A 101 -5.98 -4.18 4.85
CA MET A 101 -4.58 -4.57 4.66
C MET A 101 -3.76 -4.42 5.94
N GLU A 102 -3.94 -3.31 6.67
CA GLU A 102 -3.32 -3.07 7.98
C GLU A 102 -3.69 -4.16 8.98
N SER A 103 -4.99 -4.46 9.09
CA SER A 103 -5.47 -5.50 10.01
C SER A 103 -4.87 -6.88 9.71
N VAL A 104 -4.70 -7.22 8.43
CA VAL A 104 -4.04 -8.46 8.01
C VAL A 104 -2.56 -8.46 8.41
N LEU A 105 -1.85 -7.35 8.19
CA LEU A 105 -0.44 -7.23 8.58
C LEU A 105 -0.25 -7.28 10.09
N GLU A 106 -1.04 -6.53 10.86
CA GLU A 106 -1.01 -6.52 12.33
C GLU A 106 -1.26 -7.93 12.88
N ARG A 107 -2.28 -8.62 12.36
CA ARG A 107 -2.54 -10.02 12.72
C ARG A 107 -1.34 -10.91 12.41
N ARG A 108 -0.74 -10.76 11.23
CA ARG A 108 0.43 -11.53 10.80
C ARG A 108 1.62 -11.27 11.72
N MET A 109 1.93 -10.00 11.98
CA MET A 109 3.07 -9.62 12.83
C MET A 109 2.91 -10.16 14.25
N GLU A 110 1.70 -10.08 14.82
CA GLU A 110 1.43 -10.66 16.15
C GLU A 110 1.52 -12.19 16.12
N SER A 111 1.09 -12.84 15.05
CA SER A 111 1.10 -14.31 14.95
C SER A 111 2.50 -14.93 14.88
N ILE A 112 3.50 -14.18 14.45
CA ILE A 112 4.90 -14.66 14.34
C ILE A 112 5.77 -14.34 15.55
N ARG A 113 5.24 -13.64 16.56
CA ARG A 113 5.95 -13.38 17.82
C ARG A 113 6.20 -14.71 18.57
N PRO A 114 7.16 -14.74 19.51
CA PRO A 114 7.30 -15.85 20.44
C PRO A 114 6.00 -16.16 21.19
N ASP A 115 5.71 -17.42 21.48
CA ASP A 115 4.41 -17.82 22.06
C ASP A 115 4.08 -17.16 23.39
N ASN A 116 5.10 -16.88 24.21
CA ASN A 116 4.98 -16.19 25.48
C ASN A 116 4.73 -14.65 25.35
N GLU A 117 4.85 -14.11 24.13
CA GLU A 117 4.64 -12.69 23.83
C GLU A 117 3.39 -12.44 22.98
N LYS A 118 2.75 -13.50 22.47
CA LYS A 118 1.56 -13.37 21.61
C LYS A 118 0.32 -12.99 22.39
N SER A 119 -0.39 -12.00 21.88
CA SER A 119 -1.73 -11.68 22.37
C SER A 119 -2.80 -12.35 21.54
N LYS A 120 -3.34 -13.47 22.03
CA LYS A 120 -4.49 -14.15 21.39
C LYS A 120 -5.70 -13.24 21.24
N ASN A 121 -5.93 -12.34 22.21
CA ASN A 121 -7.02 -11.38 22.15
C ASN A 121 -6.82 -10.36 21.01
N PHE A 122 -5.59 -9.89 20.81
CA PHE A 122 -5.28 -8.99 19.70
C PHE A 122 -5.49 -9.67 18.35
N ILE A 123 -4.97 -10.90 18.18
CA ILE A 123 -5.18 -11.70 16.96
C ILE A 123 -6.68 -11.85 16.66
N ASN A 124 -7.46 -12.27 17.65
CA ASN A 124 -8.91 -12.44 17.50
C ASN A 124 -9.63 -11.13 17.10
N LYS A 125 -9.26 -10.01 17.71
CA LYS A 125 -9.80 -8.70 17.33
C LYS A 125 -9.53 -8.35 15.87
N GLN A 126 -8.33 -8.63 15.39
CA GLN A 126 -7.98 -8.41 13.98
C GLN A 126 -8.74 -9.35 13.05
N GLU A 127 -8.89 -10.61 13.39
CA GLU A 127 -9.68 -11.58 12.61
C GLU A 127 -11.15 -11.16 12.47
N ILE A 128 -11.77 -10.74 13.55
CA ILE A 128 -13.15 -10.21 13.53
C ILE A 128 -13.24 -8.98 12.62
N ARG A 129 -12.27 -8.06 12.71
CA ARG A 129 -12.23 -6.86 11.86
C ARG A 129 -12.09 -7.23 10.39
N ILE A 130 -11.16 -8.13 10.05
CA ILE A 130 -10.92 -8.62 8.70
C ILE A 130 -12.19 -9.21 8.12
N ILE A 131 -12.84 -10.17 8.81
CA ILE A 131 -14.04 -10.84 8.32
C ILE A 131 -15.19 -9.84 8.13
N ARG A 132 -15.39 -8.93 9.09
CA ARG A 132 -16.42 -7.89 8.99
C ARG A 132 -16.18 -6.97 7.80
N THR A 133 -14.94 -6.55 7.58
CA THR A 133 -14.59 -5.63 6.49
C THR A 133 -14.75 -6.32 5.12
N ILE A 134 -14.35 -7.58 4.99
CA ILE A 134 -14.55 -8.34 3.74
C ILE A 134 -16.05 -8.46 3.43
N LYS A 135 -16.88 -8.86 4.40
CA LYS A 135 -18.33 -8.96 4.22
C LYS A 135 -18.94 -7.61 3.84
N TRP A 136 -18.47 -6.53 4.45
CA TRP A 136 -18.95 -5.20 4.11
C TRP A 136 -18.57 -4.81 2.67
N LEU A 137 -17.33 -5.06 2.26
CA LEU A 137 -16.85 -4.81 0.89
C LEU A 137 -17.68 -5.60 -0.14
N GLU A 138 -17.93 -6.88 0.10
CA GLU A 138 -18.72 -7.74 -0.78
C GLU A 138 -20.14 -7.22 -0.97
N ASN A 139 -20.79 -6.77 0.11
CA ASN A 139 -22.15 -6.26 0.07
C ASN A 139 -22.26 -4.84 -0.52
N ASN A 140 -21.19 -4.07 -0.56
CA ASN A 140 -21.20 -2.67 -0.96
C ASN A 140 -20.40 -2.37 -2.24
N TRP A 141 -19.76 -3.37 -2.82
CA TRP A 141 -18.93 -3.19 -4.02
C TRP A 141 -19.63 -2.46 -5.15
N ASN A 142 -20.90 -2.79 -5.43
CA ASN A 142 -21.68 -2.20 -6.51
C ASN A 142 -22.17 -0.77 -6.21
N ASN A 143 -21.96 -0.26 -5.01
CA ASN A 143 -22.37 1.10 -4.61
C ASN A 143 -21.26 2.14 -4.84
N TYR A 144 -20.07 1.68 -5.23
CA TYR A 144 -18.87 2.47 -5.47
C TYR A 144 -18.33 2.25 -6.90
#